data_9a651c5a2ec2d9e96eb1dfdfe349e9bb
#
_entry.id   9a651c5a2ec2d9e96eb1dfdfe349e9bb
#
_cell.length_a   1.000
_cell.length_b   1.000
_cell.length_c   1.000
_cell.angle_alpha   90.00
_cell.angle_beta   90.00
_cell.angle_gamma   90.00
#
_symmetry.space_group_name_H-M   'P 1'
#
loop_
_entity.id
_entity.type
_entity.pdbx_description
1 polymer ?
#
loop_
_entity_poly.entity_id
_entity_poly.type
_entity_poly.pdbx_seq_one_letter_code
_entity_poly.pdbx_strand_id
1 'polypeptide(L)'
;MFMETNNTILCIGAGYVGGPTMAVMADKCPDYKIIVADINEQRIQEWGTDELPIYEPGLLEVVKRTRGKNLFFTTDINSAIKEAGIIFVSVNTPTKTFGEGAGKASDLQYWEITARNILEQAEHDKIVVEKSTLPVRTAEAMSRILHSNQKGLKFEVLSNPEFLAEGTAIRDLENPDRVLIGAMETSKGQEALQKLVAIYEHWVPKEKIITTNVWSSELTKLVANAMLAQRVSSINSISALCEKTDANIKEVSKAVSMDSRIGSKFLNASIGFGGSCFKKDILNLVYLCDHFNLPEVARYWEQVVLINEYQERRFVYKIINNMFNSVAGKKIVILGFAFKAETGDTRESPAIYVSKLLTEEHARLAIYDPKALKNAKIDLAQIDADIEYCDDPYAACKDAHAILIMTEWNEFKEYDYKKIFKSMKKPAFIFDGRNILDHRGLYTIGFNVYPLGQPQLIHL
;
A
#
# COMPACT_ATOMS: atom_id res chain seq x y z
N MET A 1 15.46 35.26 -17.17
CA MET A 1 14.18 35.37 -16.45
C MET A 1 13.48 34.03 -16.68
N PHE A 2 13.37 33.20 -15.66
CA PHE A 2 12.94 31.81 -15.77
C PHE A 2 11.48 31.71 -15.34
N MET A 3 10.62 31.13 -16.20
CA MET A 3 9.25 30.68 -15.95
C MET A 3 8.39 31.61 -15.08
N GLU A 4 7.60 32.47 -15.67
CA GLU A 4 6.30 32.79 -15.09
C GLU A 4 5.47 31.50 -15.15
N THR A 5 5.54 30.67 -14.11
CA THR A 5 4.60 29.56 -13.97
C THR A 5 3.26 30.17 -13.62
N ASN A 6 2.26 29.95 -14.47
CA ASN A 6 0.88 30.22 -14.05
C ASN A 6 0.57 29.35 -12.82
N ASN A 7 -0.36 29.77 -11.99
CA ASN A 7 -0.74 29.08 -10.75
C ASN A 7 -1.59 27.82 -11.04
N THR A 8 -1.35 27.13 -12.16
CA THR A 8 -2.06 25.91 -12.52
C THR A 8 -1.15 24.69 -12.33
N ILE A 9 -1.59 23.76 -11.50
CA ILE A 9 -0.94 22.48 -11.24
C ILE A 9 -1.81 21.39 -11.84
N LEU A 10 -1.20 20.49 -12.63
CA LEU A 10 -1.81 19.29 -13.16
C LEU A 10 -1.26 18.08 -12.43
N CYS A 11 -2.12 17.13 -12.08
CA CYS A 11 -1.72 15.77 -11.73
C CYS A 11 -2.26 14.79 -12.76
N ILE A 12 -1.38 14.01 -13.40
CA ILE A 12 -1.75 12.93 -14.30
C ILE A 12 -1.75 11.64 -13.50
N GLY A 13 -2.94 11.04 -13.32
CA GLY A 13 -3.21 9.87 -12.50
C GLY A 13 -4.07 10.20 -11.27
N ALA A 14 -5.34 9.77 -11.29
CA ALA A 14 -6.35 10.00 -10.25
C ALA A 14 -6.48 8.80 -9.29
N GLY A 15 -5.37 8.10 -9.01
CA GLY A 15 -5.32 6.94 -8.12
C GLY A 15 -5.09 7.30 -6.65
N TYR A 16 -4.71 6.29 -5.84
CA TYR A 16 -4.49 6.39 -4.38
C TYR A 16 -3.47 7.43 -3.94
N VAL A 17 -2.56 7.84 -4.81
CA VAL A 17 -1.58 8.90 -4.52
C VAL A 17 -2.04 10.24 -5.10
N GLY A 18 -2.34 10.29 -6.41
CA GLY A 18 -2.62 11.54 -7.09
C GLY A 18 -3.89 12.24 -6.57
N GLY A 19 -5.00 11.51 -6.45
CA GLY A 19 -6.28 12.08 -5.98
C GLY A 19 -6.19 12.71 -4.59
N PRO A 20 -5.85 11.95 -3.55
CA PRO A 20 -5.73 12.50 -2.19
C PRO A 20 -4.69 13.61 -2.04
N THR A 21 -3.52 13.46 -2.68
CA THR A 21 -2.47 14.51 -2.64
C THR A 21 -2.97 15.83 -3.23
N MET A 22 -3.64 15.78 -4.37
CA MET A 22 -4.15 16.98 -5.02
C MET A 22 -5.35 17.58 -4.29
N ALA A 23 -6.18 16.77 -3.65
CA ALA A 23 -7.27 17.25 -2.83
C ALA A 23 -6.74 18.05 -1.62
N VAL A 24 -5.74 17.51 -0.91
CA VAL A 24 -5.10 18.24 0.21
C VAL A 24 -4.37 19.48 -0.30
N MET A 25 -3.64 19.40 -1.41
CA MET A 25 -2.94 20.55 -2.00
C MET A 25 -3.94 21.66 -2.38
N ALA A 26 -5.09 21.33 -2.94
CA ALA A 26 -6.14 22.31 -3.25
C ALA A 26 -6.71 22.98 -1.98
N ASP A 27 -6.88 22.21 -0.90
CA ASP A 27 -7.36 22.74 0.39
C ASP A 27 -6.36 23.71 1.03
N LYS A 28 -5.05 23.39 0.92
CA LYS A 28 -3.97 24.20 1.54
C LYS A 28 -3.48 25.34 0.66
N CYS A 29 -3.71 25.30 -0.65
CA CYS A 29 -3.24 26.29 -1.62
C CYS A 29 -4.42 26.86 -2.43
N PRO A 30 -5.30 27.67 -1.85
CA PRO A 30 -6.52 28.18 -2.51
C PRO A 30 -6.24 29.06 -3.73
N ASP A 31 -5.05 29.65 -3.83
CA ASP A 31 -4.64 30.51 -4.94
C ASP A 31 -4.14 29.73 -6.17
N TYR A 32 -4.04 28.41 -6.06
CA TYR A 32 -3.66 27.52 -7.16
C TYR A 32 -4.87 26.82 -7.76
N LYS A 33 -4.95 26.75 -9.09
CA LYS A 33 -5.86 25.88 -9.81
C LYS A 33 -5.25 24.49 -9.89
N ILE A 34 -5.92 23.49 -9.33
CA ILE A 34 -5.48 22.11 -9.32
C ILE A 34 -6.35 21.29 -10.27
N ILE A 35 -5.73 20.63 -11.24
CA ILE A 35 -6.40 19.76 -12.20
C ILE A 35 -5.89 18.33 -11.98
N VAL A 36 -6.80 17.40 -11.79
CA VAL A 36 -6.49 15.95 -11.74
C VAL A 36 -7.01 15.31 -13.00
N ALA A 37 -6.13 14.71 -13.78
CA ALA A 37 -6.47 14.08 -15.05
C ALA A 37 -6.19 12.58 -15.04
N ASP A 38 -7.11 11.78 -15.60
CA ASP A 38 -6.95 10.33 -15.75
C ASP A 38 -7.63 9.87 -17.04
N ILE A 39 -7.08 8.83 -17.68
CA ILE A 39 -7.68 8.21 -18.88
C ILE A 39 -8.94 7.41 -18.55
N ASN A 40 -9.17 7.04 -17.30
CA ASN A 40 -10.31 6.27 -16.85
C ASN A 40 -11.50 7.19 -16.59
N GLU A 41 -12.44 7.22 -17.54
CA GLU A 41 -13.64 8.07 -17.49
C GLU A 41 -14.51 7.78 -16.27
N GLN A 42 -14.72 6.51 -15.92
CA GLN A 42 -15.52 6.12 -14.75
C GLN A 42 -14.90 6.68 -13.46
N ARG A 43 -13.56 6.56 -13.29
CA ARG A 43 -12.85 7.10 -12.14
C ARG A 43 -13.01 8.62 -12.02
N ILE A 44 -12.91 9.33 -13.14
CA ILE A 44 -13.11 10.79 -13.16
C ILE A 44 -14.56 11.16 -12.82
N GLN A 45 -15.52 10.41 -13.31
CA GLN A 45 -16.94 10.61 -12.95
C GLN A 45 -17.17 10.39 -11.45
N GLU A 46 -16.62 9.32 -10.88
CA GLU A 46 -16.71 9.04 -9.44
C GLU A 46 -16.10 10.15 -8.58
N TRP A 47 -14.97 10.73 -8.97
CA TRP A 47 -14.41 11.92 -8.30
C TRP A 47 -15.35 13.15 -8.35
N GLY A 48 -16.24 13.20 -9.32
CA GLY A 48 -17.31 14.20 -9.45
C GLY A 48 -18.47 14.01 -8.47
N THR A 49 -18.57 12.87 -7.79
CA THR A 49 -19.68 12.49 -6.91
C THR A 49 -19.26 12.40 -5.44
N ASP A 50 -20.19 12.05 -4.57
CA ASP A 50 -19.90 11.77 -3.15
C ASP A 50 -19.49 10.29 -2.90
N GLU A 51 -19.57 9.44 -3.92
CA GLU A 51 -19.05 8.08 -3.93
C GLU A 51 -17.69 8.09 -4.63
N LEU A 52 -16.65 8.42 -3.88
CA LEU A 52 -15.30 8.53 -4.42
C LEU A 52 -14.74 7.16 -4.83
N PRO A 53 -13.87 7.09 -5.87
CA PRO A 53 -13.27 5.83 -6.33
C PRO A 53 -12.29 5.21 -5.34
N ILE A 54 -11.99 5.92 -4.25
CA ILE A 54 -11.03 5.54 -3.22
C ILE A 54 -11.65 5.81 -1.85
N TYR A 55 -11.60 4.80 -0.97
CA TYR A 55 -11.96 4.99 0.43
C TYR A 55 -10.75 5.38 1.25
N GLU A 56 -10.79 6.59 1.83
CA GLU A 56 -9.82 7.09 2.82
C GLU A 56 -10.56 7.94 3.85
N PRO A 57 -10.33 7.75 5.15
CA PRO A 57 -10.92 8.59 6.18
C PRO A 57 -10.60 10.08 5.97
N GLY A 58 -11.63 10.93 5.94
CA GLY A 58 -11.50 12.39 5.77
C GLY A 58 -11.37 12.88 4.32
N LEU A 59 -11.20 11.99 3.33
CA LEU A 59 -10.99 12.39 1.94
C LEU A 59 -12.23 13.09 1.35
N LEU A 60 -13.42 12.56 1.59
CA LEU A 60 -14.65 13.14 1.03
C LEU A 60 -14.87 14.58 1.51
N GLU A 61 -14.58 14.86 2.76
CA GLU A 61 -14.71 16.19 3.36
C GLU A 61 -13.75 17.19 2.71
N VAL A 62 -12.51 16.77 2.43
CA VAL A 62 -11.51 17.61 1.74
C VAL A 62 -11.96 17.89 0.30
N VAL A 63 -12.39 16.87 -0.42
CA VAL A 63 -12.87 16.98 -1.81
C VAL A 63 -14.10 17.91 -1.88
N LYS A 64 -15.07 17.77 -0.98
CA LYS A 64 -16.26 18.64 -0.92
C LYS A 64 -15.92 20.10 -0.72
N ARG A 65 -14.86 20.41 0.04
CA ARG A 65 -14.44 21.82 0.27
C ARG A 65 -13.81 22.46 -0.95
N THR A 66 -13.17 21.67 -1.83
CA THR A 66 -12.30 22.14 -2.91
C THR A 66 -12.86 21.91 -4.32
N ARG A 67 -13.61 20.83 -4.53
CA ARG A 67 -14.20 20.45 -5.82
C ARG A 67 -15.08 21.56 -6.40
N GLY A 68 -14.83 21.92 -7.65
CA GLY A 68 -15.55 22.98 -8.35
C GLY A 68 -15.16 24.41 -7.96
N LYS A 69 -14.26 24.59 -6.98
CA LYS A 69 -13.66 25.88 -6.63
C LYS A 69 -12.29 26.03 -7.26
N ASN A 70 -11.32 25.26 -6.78
CA ASN A 70 -9.95 25.24 -7.31
C ASN A 70 -9.44 23.83 -7.58
N LEU A 71 -10.23 22.77 -7.30
CA LEU A 71 -9.96 21.38 -7.65
C LEU A 71 -10.91 20.90 -8.75
N PHE A 72 -10.35 20.44 -9.88
CA PHE A 72 -11.07 20.02 -11.06
C PHE A 72 -10.59 18.63 -11.51
N PHE A 73 -11.51 17.84 -12.07
CA PHE A 73 -11.23 16.50 -12.59
C PHE A 73 -11.57 16.44 -14.08
N THR A 74 -10.71 15.80 -14.90
CA THR A 74 -10.91 15.75 -16.35
C THR A 74 -10.30 14.50 -16.99
N THR A 75 -10.85 14.09 -18.13
CA THR A 75 -10.22 13.12 -19.04
C THR A 75 -9.44 13.79 -20.16
N ASP A 76 -9.59 15.13 -20.33
CA ASP A 76 -8.83 15.91 -21.33
C ASP A 76 -7.43 16.27 -20.80
N ILE A 77 -6.54 15.26 -20.84
CA ILE A 77 -5.16 15.39 -20.41
C ILE A 77 -4.41 16.42 -21.27
N ASN A 78 -4.70 16.46 -22.57
CA ASN A 78 -3.97 17.29 -23.52
C ASN A 78 -4.18 18.79 -23.23
N SER A 79 -5.42 19.23 -23.06
CA SER A 79 -5.72 20.61 -22.68
C SER A 79 -5.15 20.97 -21.32
N ALA A 80 -5.20 20.04 -20.36
CA ALA A 80 -4.63 20.25 -19.03
C ALA A 80 -3.08 20.39 -19.06
N ILE A 81 -2.37 19.64 -19.90
CA ILE A 81 -0.92 19.79 -20.11
C ILE A 81 -0.60 21.17 -20.67
N LYS A 82 -1.37 21.65 -21.65
CA LYS A 82 -1.14 22.98 -22.24
C LYS A 82 -1.24 24.07 -21.19
N GLU A 83 -2.24 23.99 -20.34
CA GLU A 83 -2.53 25.01 -19.30
C GLU A 83 -1.52 25.01 -18.15
N ALA A 84 -1.13 23.82 -17.63
CA ALA A 84 -0.37 23.71 -16.39
C ALA A 84 1.08 24.16 -16.50
N GLY A 85 1.58 24.87 -15.48
CA GLY A 85 3.01 25.20 -15.33
C GLY A 85 3.79 24.11 -14.59
N ILE A 86 3.12 23.40 -13.68
CA ILE A 86 3.68 22.29 -12.90
C ILE A 86 2.83 21.05 -13.15
N ILE A 87 3.49 19.92 -13.48
CA ILE A 87 2.82 18.66 -13.79
C ILE A 87 3.32 17.57 -12.87
N PHE A 88 2.48 17.07 -11.99
CA PHE A 88 2.75 15.87 -11.21
C PHE A 88 2.39 14.61 -12.03
N VAL A 89 3.31 13.67 -12.10
CA VAL A 89 3.12 12.38 -12.75
C VAL A 89 2.92 11.32 -11.67
N SER A 90 1.67 10.88 -11.52
CA SER A 90 1.23 9.89 -10.52
C SER A 90 0.60 8.66 -11.18
N VAL A 91 1.20 8.21 -12.29
CA VAL A 91 0.73 7.06 -13.06
C VAL A 91 1.18 5.74 -12.43
N ASN A 92 0.51 4.67 -12.82
CA ASN A 92 0.81 3.32 -12.34
C ASN A 92 2.20 2.84 -12.79
N THR A 93 2.91 2.16 -11.90
CA THR A 93 4.21 1.52 -12.15
C THR A 93 4.14 0.05 -11.72
N PRO A 94 3.40 -0.81 -12.47
CA PRO A 94 3.24 -2.22 -12.09
C PRO A 94 4.56 -2.97 -12.21
N THR A 95 4.63 -4.15 -11.60
CA THR A 95 5.74 -5.08 -11.82
C THR A 95 5.68 -5.58 -13.26
N LYS A 96 6.82 -5.57 -13.95
CA LYS A 96 6.96 -6.05 -15.32
C LYS A 96 6.66 -7.55 -15.40
N THR A 97 5.84 -7.95 -16.37
CA THR A 97 5.41 -9.36 -16.51
C THR A 97 6.11 -10.10 -17.66
N PHE A 98 6.97 -9.41 -18.43
CA PHE A 98 7.61 -9.96 -19.63
C PHE A 98 9.07 -9.51 -19.77
N GLY A 99 9.84 -10.28 -20.52
CA GLY A 99 11.23 -9.95 -20.87
C GLY A 99 12.19 -9.88 -19.68
N GLU A 100 13.30 -9.17 -19.85
CA GLU A 100 14.30 -8.97 -18.80
C GLU A 100 13.71 -8.20 -17.63
N GLY A 101 13.95 -8.68 -16.40
CA GLY A 101 13.39 -8.14 -15.18
C GLY A 101 11.94 -8.54 -14.90
N ALA A 102 11.34 -9.47 -15.67
CA ALA A 102 10.00 -9.99 -15.38
C ALA A 102 9.88 -10.49 -13.94
N GLY A 103 8.79 -10.11 -13.26
CA GLY A 103 8.52 -10.45 -11.85
C GLY A 103 9.25 -9.58 -10.82
N LYS A 104 10.20 -8.71 -11.23
CA LYS A 104 11.00 -7.87 -10.31
C LYS A 104 11.02 -6.39 -10.72
N ALA A 105 11.35 -6.09 -11.96
CA ALA A 105 11.48 -4.72 -12.45
C ALA A 105 10.14 -3.98 -12.51
N SER A 106 10.16 -2.66 -12.35
CA SER A 106 9.00 -1.82 -12.63
C SER A 106 8.78 -1.67 -14.14
N ASP A 107 7.51 -1.75 -14.57
CA ASP A 107 7.12 -1.44 -15.94
C ASP A 107 6.88 0.08 -16.06
N LEU A 108 7.69 0.73 -16.86
CA LEU A 108 7.70 2.18 -17.04
C LEU A 108 6.92 2.66 -18.26
N GLN A 109 6.19 1.78 -18.95
CA GLN A 109 5.50 2.12 -20.20
C GLN A 109 4.53 3.31 -20.02
N TYR A 110 3.71 3.31 -18.98
CA TYR A 110 2.75 4.39 -18.72
C TYR A 110 3.44 5.72 -18.42
N TRP A 111 4.57 5.64 -17.75
CA TRP A 111 5.40 6.78 -17.41
C TRP A 111 6.07 7.37 -18.68
N GLU A 112 6.62 6.52 -19.54
CA GLU A 112 7.21 6.94 -20.83
C GLU A 112 6.16 7.57 -21.75
N ILE A 113 4.98 6.94 -21.88
CA ILE A 113 3.86 7.48 -22.66
C ILE A 113 3.47 8.87 -22.13
N THR A 114 3.39 9.04 -20.81
CA THR A 114 3.08 10.33 -20.19
C THR A 114 4.15 11.37 -20.50
N ALA A 115 5.43 11.02 -20.41
CA ALA A 115 6.53 11.93 -20.76
C ALA A 115 6.46 12.39 -22.23
N ARG A 116 6.18 11.48 -23.15
CA ARG A 116 6.01 11.80 -24.58
C ARG A 116 4.78 12.67 -24.82
N ASN A 117 3.68 12.42 -24.14
CA ASN A 117 2.49 13.27 -24.24
C ASN A 117 2.74 14.70 -23.72
N ILE A 118 3.44 14.82 -22.58
CA ILE A 118 3.87 16.13 -22.07
C ILE A 118 4.74 16.87 -23.10
N LEU A 119 5.71 16.19 -23.68
CA LEU A 119 6.59 16.72 -24.73
C LEU A 119 5.80 17.24 -25.94
N GLU A 120 4.83 16.46 -26.42
CA GLU A 120 4.01 16.77 -27.58
C GLU A 120 3.08 17.96 -27.35
N GLN A 121 2.38 17.95 -26.21
CA GLN A 121 1.32 18.89 -25.93
C GLN A 121 1.79 20.21 -25.28
N ALA A 122 2.98 20.25 -24.66
CA ALA A 122 3.48 21.46 -24.01
C ALA A 122 3.65 22.63 -25.01
N GLU A 123 3.18 23.80 -24.60
CA GLU A 123 3.27 25.06 -25.36
C GLU A 123 4.17 26.08 -24.66
N HIS A 124 4.57 25.84 -23.41
CA HIS A 124 5.51 26.65 -22.64
C HIS A 124 6.35 25.78 -21.71
N ASP A 125 7.36 26.36 -21.09
CA ASP A 125 8.26 25.69 -20.15
C ASP A 125 7.48 25.03 -19.00
N LYS A 126 7.93 23.88 -18.49
CA LYS A 126 7.24 23.12 -17.46
C LYS A 126 8.19 22.61 -16.37
N ILE A 127 7.66 22.53 -15.13
CA ILE A 127 8.23 21.69 -14.08
C ILE A 127 7.45 20.36 -14.08
N VAL A 128 8.15 19.25 -14.24
CA VAL A 128 7.57 17.91 -14.21
C VAL A 128 8.00 17.23 -12.91
N VAL A 129 7.05 16.78 -12.11
CA VAL A 129 7.28 16.23 -10.78
C VAL A 129 6.92 14.74 -10.78
N GLU A 130 7.90 13.89 -10.58
CA GLU A 130 7.68 12.45 -10.38
C GLU A 130 7.08 12.21 -8.99
N LYS A 131 5.83 11.80 -8.95
CA LYS A 131 5.14 11.43 -7.71
C LYS A 131 5.05 9.92 -7.52
N SER A 132 5.03 9.16 -8.60
CA SER A 132 5.06 7.69 -8.58
C SER A 132 6.34 7.16 -7.95
N THR A 133 6.28 5.95 -7.37
CA THR A 133 7.49 5.22 -6.94
C THR A 133 8.19 4.65 -8.17
N LEU A 134 9.38 5.15 -8.45
CA LEU A 134 10.15 4.87 -9.66
C LEU A 134 11.54 4.32 -9.32
N PRO A 135 12.15 3.52 -10.22
CA PRO A 135 13.55 3.14 -10.11
C PRO A 135 14.48 4.35 -10.15
N VAL A 136 15.64 4.26 -9.50
CA VAL A 136 16.67 5.29 -9.59
C VAL A 136 17.08 5.51 -11.06
N ARG A 137 17.28 6.76 -11.46
CA ARG A 137 17.56 7.27 -12.81
C ARG A 137 16.35 7.39 -13.74
N THR A 138 15.15 7.23 -13.25
CA THR A 138 13.94 7.44 -14.07
C THR A 138 13.77 8.93 -14.41
N ALA A 139 14.00 9.84 -13.47
CA ALA A 139 13.98 11.29 -13.73
C ALA A 139 14.98 11.72 -14.81
N GLU A 140 16.16 11.09 -14.86
CA GLU A 140 17.13 11.32 -15.91
C GLU A 140 16.62 10.87 -17.29
N ALA A 141 15.95 9.72 -17.36
CA ALA A 141 15.34 9.22 -18.58
C ALA A 141 14.19 10.13 -19.05
N MET A 142 13.33 10.61 -18.13
CA MET A 142 12.30 11.60 -18.42
C MET A 142 12.89 12.89 -18.97
N SER A 143 13.92 13.40 -18.30
CA SER A 143 14.62 14.60 -18.74
C SER A 143 15.14 14.46 -20.17
N ARG A 144 15.73 13.31 -20.54
CA ARG A 144 16.20 13.05 -21.91
C ARG A 144 15.04 13.06 -22.92
N ILE A 145 13.90 12.48 -22.61
CA ILE A 145 12.71 12.50 -23.47
C ILE A 145 12.25 13.95 -23.68
N LEU A 146 12.05 14.69 -22.59
CA LEU A 146 11.51 16.05 -22.62
C LEU A 146 12.45 17.05 -23.34
N HIS A 147 13.77 16.89 -23.19
CA HIS A 147 14.75 17.72 -23.88
C HIS A 147 14.96 17.36 -25.34
N SER A 148 14.37 16.27 -25.84
CA SER A 148 14.37 15.97 -27.28
C SER A 148 13.41 16.85 -28.09
N ASN A 149 12.73 17.82 -27.46
CA ASN A 149 11.78 18.73 -28.13
C ASN A 149 12.46 19.65 -29.14
N GLN A 150 11.74 19.93 -30.24
CA GLN A 150 12.16 20.86 -31.27
C GLN A 150 11.59 22.28 -31.10
N LYS A 151 10.77 22.47 -30.04
CA LYS A 151 10.08 23.73 -29.76
C LYS A 151 10.94 24.72 -28.96
N GLY A 152 12.13 24.31 -28.51
CA GLY A 152 13.01 25.12 -27.66
C GLY A 152 12.49 25.30 -26.22
N LEU A 153 11.48 24.52 -25.82
CA LEU A 153 10.92 24.53 -24.47
C LEU A 153 11.89 23.92 -23.47
N LYS A 154 11.83 24.42 -22.24
CA LYS A 154 12.65 23.97 -21.11
C LYS A 154 11.79 23.17 -20.14
N PHE A 155 12.34 22.05 -19.71
CA PHE A 155 11.70 21.16 -18.75
C PHE A 155 12.66 20.90 -17.59
N GLU A 156 12.19 21.06 -16.36
CA GLU A 156 12.93 20.62 -15.17
C GLU A 156 12.17 19.46 -14.51
N VAL A 157 12.88 18.37 -14.26
CA VAL A 157 12.32 17.17 -13.67
C VAL A 157 12.72 17.08 -12.21
N LEU A 158 11.73 16.99 -11.33
CA LEU A 158 11.90 16.82 -9.89
C LEU A 158 11.38 15.45 -9.45
N SER A 159 12.00 14.87 -8.43
CA SER A 159 11.49 13.70 -7.73
C SER A 159 10.82 14.15 -6.42
N ASN A 160 9.56 13.81 -6.22
CA ASN A 160 8.81 14.09 -5.00
C ASN A 160 7.97 12.86 -4.61
N PRO A 161 8.63 11.80 -4.13
CA PRO A 161 7.96 10.55 -3.78
C PRO A 161 6.99 10.73 -2.62
N GLU A 162 5.91 9.93 -2.61
CA GLU A 162 4.91 9.96 -1.57
C GLU A 162 5.19 8.94 -0.46
N PHE A 163 4.96 9.33 0.79
CA PHE A 163 5.16 8.49 1.97
C PHE A 163 3.87 8.23 2.77
N LEU A 164 2.71 8.62 2.23
CA LEU A 164 1.41 8.32 2.85
C LEU A 164 1.19 6.82 3.03
N ALA A 165 0.37 6.47 4.00
CA ALA A 165 -0.14 5.12 4.19
C ALA A 165 -1.65 5.09 3.95
N GLU A 166 -2.14 4.11 3.18
CA GLU A 166 -3.57 3.89 2.98
C GLU A 166 -4.29 3.76 4.32
N GLY A 167 -5.51 4.28 4.43
CA GLY A 167 -6.26 4.36 5.69
C GLY A 167 -5.86 5.54 6.59
N THR A 168 -4.76 6.24 6.29
CA THR A 168 -4.33 7.45 7.01
C THR A 168 -3.81 8.54 6.06
N ALA A 169 -4.08 8.39 4.76
CA ALA A 169 -3.49 9.24 3.74
C ALA A 169 -3.76 10.74 3.96
N ILE A 170 -4.98 11.12 4.32
CA ILE A 170 -5.30 12.54 4.54
C ILE A 170 -4.53 13.10 5.74
N ARG A 171 -4.49 12.40 6.85
CA ARG A 171 -3.70 12.81 8.03
C ARG A 171 -2.21 12.94 7.69
N ASP A 172 -1.67 11.97 6.95
CA ASP A 172 -0.25 11.92 6.60
C ASP A 172 0.12 13.01 5.58
N LEU A 173 -0.80 13.43 4.71
CA LEU A 173 -0.63 14.55 3.78
C LEU A 173 -0.77 15.91 4.46
N GLU A 174 -1.71 16.06 5.39
CA GLU A 174 -1.88 17.29 6.15
C GLU A 174 -0.77 17.54 7.17
N ASN A 175 -0.26 16.46 7.78
CA ASN A 175 0.77 16.51 8.81
C ASN A 175 1.88 15.47 8.51
N PRO A 176 2.63 15.62 7.43
CA PRO A 176 3.65 14.65 7.05
C PRO A 176 4.78 14.59 8.07
N ASP A 177 5.35 13.39 8.27
CA ASP A 177 6.62 13.24 8.98
C ASP A 177 7.74 13.98 8.24
N ARG A 178 7.70 13.94 6.90
CA ARG A 178 8.59 14.66 5.98
C ARG A 178 7.99 14.79 4.59
N VAL A 179 8.42 15.82 3.86
CA VAL A 179 8.29 15.94 2.40
C VAL A 179 9.71 15.86 1.82
N LEU A 180 9.91 15.02 0.81
CA LEU A 180 11.20 14.86 0.14
C LEU A 180 11.10 15.40 -1.27
N ILE A 181 12.04 16.28 -1.66
CA ILE A 181 12.11 16.85 -3.00
C ILE A 181 13.55 16.69 -3.53
N GLY A 182 13.69 15.97 -4.64
CA GLY A 182 14.96 15.81 -5.34
C GLY A 182 15.00 16.60 -6.64
N ALA A 183 16.13 17.24 -6.93
CA ALA A 183 16.37 17.96 -8.16
C ALA A 183 17.75 17.66 -8.73
N MET A 184 17.95 17.98 -10.02
CA MET A 184 19.30 18.01 -10.60
C MET A 184 20.09 19.17 -9.99
N GLU A 185 21.40 18.96 -9.79
CA GLU A 185 22.30 19.94 -9.18
C GLU A 185 22.72 21.04 -10.19
N THR A 186 21.75 21.53 -10.95
CA THR A 186 21.89 22.66 -11.88
C THR A 186 21.20 23.88 -11.30
N SER A 187 21.59 25.09 -11.77
CA SER A 187 20.92 26.34 -11.34
C SER A 187 19.41 26.28 -11.57
N LYS A 188 18.97 25.74 -12.72
CA LYS A 188 17.56 25.63 -13.10
C LYS A 188 16.81 24.56 -12.29
N GLY A 189 17.47 23.42 -12.03
CA GLY A 189 16.94 22.38 -11.16
C GLY A 189 16.68 22.92 -9.74
N GLN A 190 17.61 23.72 -9.22
CA GLN A 190 17.47 24.36 -7.91
C GLN A 190 16.37 25.43 -7.89
N GLU A 191 16.20 26.22 -8.97
CA GLU A 191 15.08 27.17 -9.08
C GLU A 191 13.73 26.43 -9.11
N ALA A 192 13.63 25.33 -9.87
CA ALA A 192 12.41 24.50 -9.92
C ALA A 192 12.12 23.86 -8.55
N LEU A 193 13.17 23.36 -7.86
CA LEU A 193 13.06 22.80 -6.51
C LEU A 193 12.48 23.85 -5.53
N GLN A 194 12.98 25.07 -5.53
CA GLN A 194 12.49 26.13 -4.64
C GLN A 194 11.03 26.49 -4.90
N LYS A 195 10.57 26.42 -6.15
CA LYS A 195 9.13 26.63 -6.47
C LYS A 195 8.26 25.53 -5.85
N LEU A 196 8.69 24.27 -5.91
CA LEU A 196 7.94 23.17 -5.30
C LEU A 196 7.99 23.24 -3.76
N VAL A 197 9.14 23.62 -3.17
CA VAL A 197 9.28 23.88 -1.74
C VAL A 197 8.28 24.94 -1.30
N ALA A 198 8.19 26.08 -2.01
CA ALA A 198 7.27 27.17 -1.67
C ALA A 198 5.80 26.73 -1.66
N ILE A 199 5.40 25.79 -2.53
CA ILE A 199 4.05 25.22 -2.51
C ILE A 199 3.81 24.42 -1.22
N TYR A 200 4.73 23.54 -0.84
CA TYR A 200 4.59 22.75 0.38
C TYR A 200 4.68 23.58 1.66
N GLU A 201 5.42 24.68 1.68
CA GLU A 201 5.51 25.61 2.82
C GLU A 201 4.18 26.25 3.22
N HIS A 202 3.12 26.19 2.36
CA HIS A 202 1.78 26.65 2.75
C HIS A 202 1.20 25.87 3.95
N TRP A 203 1.63 24.62 4.19
CA TRP A 203 1.11 23.82 5.30
C TRP A 203 2.16 22.92 5.97
N VAL A 204 3.32 22.71 5.37
CA VAL A 204 4.38 21.87 5.93
C VAL A 204 5.49 22.74 6.50
N PRO A 205 5.85 22.58 7.79
CA PRO A 205 6.98 23.28 8.38
C PRO A 205 8.28 23.03 7.61
N LYS A 206 9.09 24.07 7.42
CA LYS A 206 10.30 24.03 6.59
C LYS A 206 11.30 22.92 7.02
N GLU A 207 11.44 22.70 8.31
CA GLU A 207 12.30 21.66 8.89
C GLU A 207 11.87 20.23 8.52
N LYS A 208 10.65 20.03 8.03
CA LYS A 208 10.14 18.76 7.52
C LYS A 208 10.29 18.61 6.00
N ILE A 209 10.72 19.65 5.30
CA ILE A 209 10.96 19.62 3.85
C ILE A 209 12.46 19.32 3.63
N ILE A 210 12.73 18.10 3.16
CA ILE A 210 14.09 17.63 2.88
C ILE A 210 14.35 17.78 1.40
N THR A 211 15.46 18.44 1.06
CA THR A 211 15.91 18.59 -0.32
C THR A 211 17.17 17.77 -0.58
N THR A 212 17.24 17.10 -1.73
CA THR A 212 18.36 16.23 -2.10
C THR A 212 18.63 16.32 -3.61
N ASN A 213 19.68 15.64 -4.09
CA ASN A 213 19.75 15.35 -5.51
C ASN A 213 18.63 14.37 -5.93
N VAL A 214 18.31 14.32 -7.22
CA VAL A 214 17.18 13.56 -7.75
C VAL A 214 17.32 12.06 -7.49
N TRP A 215 18.51 11.49 -7.63
CA TRP A 215 18.75 10.05 -7.49
C TRP A 215 18.61 9.58 -6.03
N SER A 216 19.07 10.39 -5.07
CA SER A 216 18.86 10.11 -3.65
C SER A 216 17.37 10.15 -3.27
N SER A 217 16.61 11.06 -3.85
CA SER A 217 15.15 11.13 -3.64
C SER A 217 14.45 9.87 -4.16
N GLU A 218 14.71 9.46 -5.40
CA GLU A 218 14.14 8.25 -6.01
C GLU A 218 14.48 7.00 -5.18
N LEU A 219 15.77 6.84 -4.81
CA LEU A 219 16.20 5.68 -4.02
C LEU A 219 15.57 5.66 -2.62
N THR A 220 15.41 6.82 -1.98
CA THR A 220 14.89 6.92 -0.61
C THR A 220 13.52 6.28 -0.47
N LYS A 221 12.64 6.42 -1.47
CA LYS A 221 11.29 5.80 -1.41
C LYS A 221 11.38 4.28 -1.40
N LEU A 222 12.17 3.68 -2.28
CA LEU A 222 12.37 2.22 -2.32
C LEU A 222 12.97 1.70 -1.01
N VAL A 223 14.01 2.38 -0.51
CA VAL A 223 14.67 2.02 0.74
C VAL A 223 13.72 2.14 1.94
N ALA A 224 12.92 3.21 2.02
CA ALA A 224 11.95 3.37 3.11
C ALA A 224 10.94 2.20 3.14
N ASN A 225 10.36 1.84 2.01
CA ASN A 225 9.42 0.72 1.93
C ASN A 225 10.10 -0.62 2.23
N ALA A 226 11.33 -0.84 1.73
CA ALA A 226 12.11 -2.04 2.00
C ALA A 226 12.43 -2.19 3.51
N MET A 227 12.84 -1.11 4.18
CA MET A 227 13.10 -1.12 5.63
C MET A 227 11.85 -1.37 6.46
N LEU A 228 10.70 -0.80 6.09
CA LEU A 228 9.44 -1.06 6.78
C LEU A 228 9.03 -2.54 6.65
N ALA A 229 9.09 -3.10 5.45
CA ALA A 229 8.78 -4.50 5.21
C ALA A 229 9.79 -5.44 5.90
N GLN A 230 11.09 -5.10 5.91
CA GLN A 230 12.13 -5.83 6.60
C GLN A 230 11.82 -5.95 8.10
N ARG A 231 11.34 -4.87 8.75
CA ARG A 231 10.94 -4.92 10.17
C ARG A 231 9.82 -5.93 10.41
N VAL A 232 8.81 -5.96 9.53
CA VAL A 232 7.71 -6.95 9.61
C VAL A 232 8.25 -8.37 9.41
N SER A 233 9.07 -8.62 8.38
CA SER A 233 9.67 -9.93 8.15
C SER A 233 10.59 -10.36 9.30
N SER A 234 11.34 -9.43 9.89
CA SER A 234 12.21 -9.71 11.04
C SER A 234 11.39 -10.19 12.24
N ILE A 235 10.35 -9.47 12.67
CA ILE A 235 9.56 -9.88 13.83
C ILE A 235 8.76 -11.17 13.54
N ASN A 236 8.32 -11.36 12.29
CA ASN A 236 7.66 -12.58 11.86
C ASN A 236 8.58 -13.81 11.92
N SER A 237 9.85 -13.68 11.55
CA SER A 237 10.84 -14.75 11.68
C SER A 237 11.05 -15.16 13.15
N ILE A 238 11.08 -14.18 14.06
CA ILE A 238 11.19 -14.43 15.50
C ILE A 238 9.90 -15.07 16.05
N SER A 239 8.74 -14.74 15.50
CA SER A 239 7.48 -15.37 15.91
C SER A 239 7.48 -16.88 15.67
N ALA A 240 8.15 -17.34 14.60
CA ALA A 240 8.31 -18.76 14.33
C ALA A 240 9.16 -19.47 15.40
N LEU A 241 10.23 -18.82 15.87
CA LEU A 241 11.06 -19.33 16.96
C LEU A 241 10.31 -19.35 18.28
N CYS A 242 9.55 -18.30 18.59
CA CYS A 242 8.70 -18.24 19.80
C CYS A 242 7.76 -19.45 19.91
N GLU A 243 7.11 -19.86 18.81
CA GLU A 243 6.21 -21.03 18.80
C GLU A 243 6.93 -22.37 19.07
N LYS A 244 8.26 -22.44 18.96
CA LYS A 244 9.07 -23.63 19.24
C LYS A 244 9.73 -23.62 20.61
N THR A 245 9.72 -22.49 21.30
CA THR A 245 10.44 -22.28 22.56
C THR A 245 9.52 -21.80 23.69
N ASP A 246 8.21 -21.87 23.48
CA ASP A 246 7.17 -21.36 24.41
C ASP A 246 7.34 -19.88 24.81
N ALA A 247 8.14 -19.12 24.04
CA ALA A 247 8.26 -17.68 24.18
C ALA A 247 7.01 -16.97 23.63
N ASN A 248 6.79 -15.73 24.07
CA ASN A 248 5.66 -14.92 23.61
C ASN A 248 6.16 -13.75 22.76
N ILE A 249 5.81 -13.73 21.50
CA ILE A 249 6.25 -12.68 20.56
C ILE A 249 5.81 -11.27 20.98
N LYS A 250 4.67 -11.09 21.63
CA LYS A 250 4.23 -9.79 22.15
C LYS A 250 5.18 -9.27 23.25
N GLU A 251 5.64 -10.15 24.12
CA GLU A 251 6.58 -9.79 25.18
C GLU A 251 7.96 -9.47 24.61
N VAL A 252 8.44 -10.29 23.67
CA VAL A 252 9.70 -10.05 22.94
C VAL A 252 9.64 -8.72 22.19
N SER A 253 8.58 -8.50 21.40
CA SER A 253 8.39 -7.26 20.64
C SER A 253 8.32 -6.05 21.56
N LYS A 254 7.58 -6.13 22.68
CA LYS A 254 7.49 -5.05 23.67
C LYS A 254 8.85 -4.72 24.27
N ALA A 255 9.60 -5.73 24.70
CA ALA A 255 10.92 -5.53 25.30
C ALA A 255 11.92 -4.89 24.31
N VAL A 256 11.99 -5.44 23.10
CA VAL A 256 12.88 -4.92 22.04
C VAL A 256 12.50 -3.50 21.62
N SER A 257 11.20 -3.20 21.55
CA SER A 257 10.72 -1.89 21.12
C SER A 257 10.98 -0.75 22.12
N MET A 258 11.31 -1.07 23.38
CA MET A 258 11.68 -0.08 24.39
C MET A 258 13.08 0.49 24.18
N ASP A 259 13.94 -0.18 23.41
CA ASP A 259 15.20 0.42 22.96
C ASP A 259 14.88 1.53 21.93
N SER A 260 15.21 2.78 22.28
CA SER A 260 14.92 3.95 21.44
C SER A 260 15.57 3.89 20.04
N ARG A 261 16.66 3.13 19.89
CA ARG A 261 17.34 2.90 18.61
C ARG A 261 16.53 2.00 17.69
N ILE A 262 15.64 1.18 18.24
CA ILE A 262 14.79 0.24 17.51
C ILE A 262 13.37 0.85 17.35
N GLY A 263 12.74 1.26 18.45
CA GLY A 263 11.38 1.80 18.48
C GLY A 263 10.29 0.77 18.19
N SER A 264 9.03 1.12 18.38
CA SER A 264 7.89 0.17 18.38
C SER A 264 7.20 -0.03 17.03
N LYS A 265 7.38 0.88 16.07
CA LYS A 265 6.65 0.84 14.81
C LYS A 265 7.08 -0.37 13.94
N PHE A 266 6.12 -1.04 13.31
CA PHE A 266 6.33 -2.20 12.41
C PHE A 266 6.96 -3.44 13.09
N LEU A 267 6.71 -3.65 14.38
CA LEU A 267 7.18 -4.82 15.15
C LEU A 267 6.02 -5.69 15.68
N ASN A 268 4.85 -5.61 15.09
CA ASN A 268 3.73 -6.51 15.39
C ASN A 268 3.81 -7.74 14.47
N ALA A 269 3.99 -8.93 15.05
CA ALA A 269 3.97 -10.16 14.31
C ALA A 269 2.57 -10.42 13.71
N SER A 270 2.56 -10.85 12.46
CA SER A 270 1.34 -11.09 11.68
C SER A 270 1.54 -12.24 10.68
N ILE A 271 0.50 -12.56 9.92
CA ILE A 271 0.57 -13.57 8.86
C ILE A 271 1.55 -13.17 7.74
N GLY A 272 1.78 -11.88 7.57
CA GLY A 272 2.64 -11.30 6.54
C GLY A 272 2.22 -9.86 6.27
N PHE A 273 3.04 -9.16 5.50
CA PHE A 273 2.67 -7.88 4.92
C PHE A 273 2.00 -8.07 3.56
N GLY A 274 1.13 -7.15 3.20
CA GLY A 274 0.50 -7.02 1.88
C GLY A 274 0.54 -5.57 1.40
N GLY A 275 -0.39 -5.22 0.53
CA GLY A 275 -0.47 -3.92 -0.10
C GLY A 275 0.38 -3.82 -1.38
N SER A 276 0.04 -2.90 -2.24
CA SER A 276 0.61 -2.75 -3.58
C SER A 276 2.10 -2.35 -3.61
N CYS A 277 2.68 -1.94 -2.47
CA CYS A 277 3.97 -1.26 -2.47
C CYS A 277 5.13 -2.15 -1.99
N PHE A 278 5.02 -2.82 -0.84
CA PHE A 278 6.18 -3.45 -0.21
C PHE A 278 6.85 -4.50 -1.07
N LYS A 279 6.11 -5.52 -1.51
CA LYS A 279 6.67 -6.60 -2.34
C LYS A 279 7.25 -6.08 -3.65
N LYS A 280 6.49 -5.21 -4.33
CA LYS A 280 6.90 -4.61 -5.59
C LYS A 280 8.19 -3.80 -5.45
N ASP A 281 8.28 -2.93 -4.44
CA ASP A 281 9.42 -2.03 -4.27
C ASP A 281 10.68 -2.79 -3.81
N ILE A 282 10.54 -3.83 -2.98
CA ILE A 282 11.66 -4.71 -2.63
C ILE A 282 12.17 -5.47 -3.85
N LEU A 283 11.28 -6.06 -4.64
CA LEU A 283 11.68 -6.81 -5.84
C LEU A 283 12.35 -5.88 -6.87
N ASN A 284 11.87 -4.63 -6.98
CA ASN A 284 12.54 -3.64 -7.80
C ASN A 284 13.93 -3.26 -7.26
N LEU A 285 14.08 -3.12 -5.94
CA LEU A 285 15.38 -2.90 -5.31
C LEU A 285 16.32 -4.08 -5.55
N VAL A 286 15.83 -5.32 -5.46
CA VAL A 286 16.59 -6.55 -5.79
C VAL A 286 17.06 -6.50 -7.25
N TYR A 287 16.15 -6.20 -8.19
CA TYR A 287 16.49 -6.07 -9.59
C TYR A 287 17.56 -5.00 -9.85
N LEU A 288 17.47 -3.84 -9.21
CA LEU A 288 18.48 -2.79 -9.32
C LEU A 288 19.84 -3.26 -8.79
N CYS A 289 19.86 -3.95 -7.66
CA CYS A 289 21.11 -4.50 -7.11
C CYS A 289 21.75 -5.51 -8.06
N ASP A 290 20.95 -6.40 -8.65
CA ASP A 290 21.44 -7.36 -9.66
C ASP A 290 21.96 -6.63 -10.91
N HIS A 291 21.22 -5.64 -11.40
CA HIS A 291 21.61 -4.83 -12.57
C HIS A 291 22.94 -4.09 -12.37
N PHE A 292 23.21 -3.61 -11.15
CA PHE A 292 24.47 -2.97 -10.79
C PHE A 292 25.55 -3.94 -10.29
N ASN A 293 25.36 -5.25 -10.50
CA ASN A 293 26.31 -6.31 -10.12
C ASN A 293 26.62 -6.34 -8.60
N LEU A 294 25.57 -6.23 -7.78
CA LEU A 294 25.61 -6.29 -6.31
C LEU A 294 24.82 -7.52 -5.79
N PRO A 295 25.21 -8.76 -6.11
CA PRO A 295 24.40 -9.94 -5.86
C PRO A 295 24.24 -10.26 -4.36
N GLU A 296 25.20 -9.90 -3.50
CA GLU A 296 25.07 -10.07 -2.05
C GLU A 296 23.98 -9.17 -1.47
N VAL A 297 23.89 -7.92 -1.96
CA VAL A 297 22.89 -6.95 -1.54
C VAL A 297 21.50 -7.37 -2.06
N ALA A 298 21.44 -7.84 -3.30
CA ALA A 298 20.21 -8.38 -3.89
C ALA A 298 19.65 -9.54 -3.05
N ARG A 299 20.48 -10.54 -2.71
CA ARG A 299 20.10 -11.68 -1.86
C ARG A 299 19.63 -11.27 -0.48
N TYR A 300 20.26 -10.26 0.13
CA TYR A 300 19.84 -9.75 1.43
C TYR A 300 18.39 -9.22 1.39
N TRP A 301 18.06 -8.36 0.42
CA TRP A 301 16.73 -7.79 0.32
C TRP A 301 15.67 -8.82 -0.16
N GLU A 302 16.04 -9.76 -1.01
CA GLU A 302 15.16 -10.84 -1.45
C GLU A 302 14.67 -11.71 -0.27
N GLN A 303 15.50 -11.92 0.76
CA GLN A 303 15.12 -12.66 1.96
C GLN A 303 13.92 -12.03 2.68
N VAL A 304 13.72 -10.72 2.59
CA VAL A 304 12.55 -10.05 3.19
C VAL A 304 11.25 -10.58 2.59
N VAL A 305 11.20 -10.79 1.28
CA VAL A 305 10.04 -11.34 0.57
C VAL A 305 9.90 -12.84 0.88
N LEU A 306 10.99 -13.59 0.83
CA LEU A 306 10.97 -15.04 1.08
C LEU A 306 10.51 -15.39 2.50
N ILE A 307 10.88 -14.58 3.51
CA ILE A 307 10.39 -14.73 4.89
C ILE A 307 8.89 -14.40 4.97
N ASN A 308 8.40 -13.42 4.22
CA ASN A 308 6.97 -13.12 4.17
C ASN A 308 6.17 -14.31 3.62
N GLU A 309 6.60 -14.87 2.48
CA GLU A 309 5.97 -16.04 1.87
C GLU A 309 6.08 -17.29 2.76
N TYR A 310 7.20 -17.47 3.47
CA TYR A 310 7.33 -18.53 4.47
C TYR A 310 6.31 -18.37 5.60
N GLN A 311 6.09 -17.16 6.08
CA GLN A 311 5.16 -16.86 7.16
C GLN A 311 3.71 -17.20 6.77
N GLU A 312 3.31 -16.86 5.54
CA GLU A 312 1.99 -17.20 4.99
C GLU A 312 1.78 -18.71 4.90
N ARG A 313 2.76 -19.44 4.32
CA ARG A 313 2.72 -20.93 4.25
C ARG A 313 2.68 -21.54 5.63
N ARG A 314 3.51 -21.07 6.56
CA ARG A 314 3.57 -21.57 7.94
C ARG A 314 2.22 -21.43 8.64
N PHE A 315 1.50 -20.33 8.41
CA PHE A 315 0.19 -20.13 9.01
C PHE A 315 -0.83 -21.15 8.50
N VAL A 316 -0.84 -21.45 7.20
CA VAL A 316 -1.72 -22.48 6.63
C VAL A 316 -1.38 -23.87 7.18
N TYR A 317 -0.10 -24.25 7.23
CA TYR A 317 0.30 -25.51 7.83
C TYR A 317 -0.07 -25.63 9.31
N LYS A 318 -0.01 -24.53 10.06
CA LYS A 318 -0.47 -24.49 11.45
C LYS A 318 -1.98 -24.80 11.54
N ILE A 319 -2.79 -24.26 10.63
CA ILE A 319 -4.23 -24.53 10.57
C ILE A 319 -4.48 -26.02 10.29
N ILE A 320 -3.91 -26.55 9.20
CA ILE A 320 -4.10 -27.95 8.78
C ILE A 320 -3.70 -28.92 9.90
N ASN A 321 -2.50 -28.76 10.45
CA ASN A 321 -1.95 -29.67 11.47
C ASN A 321 -2.81 -29.69 12.75
N ASN A 322 -3.30 -28.52 13.18
CA ASN A 322 -4.10 -28.44 14.41
C ASN A 322 -5.58 -28.80 14.18
N MET A 323 -6.02 -28.86 12.94
CA MET A 323 -7.35 -29.34 12.56
C MET A 323 -7.36 -30.81 12.12
N PHE A 324 -6.60 -31.66 12.83
CA PHE A 324 -6.51 -33.10 12.62
C PHE A 324 -5.88 -33.50 11.26
N ASN A 325 -4.89 -32.73 10.82
CA ASN A 325 -4.15 -32.92 9.56
C ASN A 325 -5.02 -32.91 8.29
N SER A 326 -6.22 -32.36 8.34
CA SER A 326 -7.09 -32.20 7.19
C SER A 326 -8.11 -31.09 7.40
N VAL A 327 -8.33 -30.29 6.38
CA VAL A 327 -9.39 -29.27 6.32
C VAL A 327 -10.45 -29.59 5.27
N ALA A 328 -10.33 -30.72 4.58
CA ALA A 328 -11.24 -31.12 3.52
C ALA A 328 -12.70 -31.17 4.00
N GLY A 329 -13.59 -30.47 3.29
CA GLY A 329 -15.02 -30.34 3.60
C GLY A 329 -15.34 -29.51 4.85
N LYS A 330 -14.34 -29.02 5.57
CA LYS A 330 -14.56 -28.15 6.75
C LYS A 330 -14.84 -26.73 6.33
N LYS A 331 -15.87 -26.10 6.94
CA LYS A 331 -16.14 -24.67 6.76
C LYS A 331 -15.16 -23.86 7.61
N ILE A 332 -14.38 -23.00 6.99
CA ILE A 332 -13.41 -22.10 7.60
C ILE A 332 -13.82 -20.66 7.32
N VAL A 333 -13.95 -19.86 8.37
CA VAL A 333 -14.31 -18.44 8.25
C VAL A 333 -13.05 -17.60 8.16
N ILE A 334 -13.01 -16.70 7.21
CA ILE A 334 -11.98 -15.68 7.06
C ILE A 334 -12.59 -14.35 7.49
N LEU A 335 -12.15 -13.84 8.63
CA LEU A 335 -12.50 -12.50 9.11
C LEU A 335 -11.38 -11.52 8.74
N GLY A 336 -11.71 -10.63 7.80
CA GLY A 336 -10.79 -9.70 7.18
C GLY A 336 -10.13 -10.25 5.92
N PHE A 337 -10.20 -9.47 4.84
CA PHE A 337 -9.60 -9.80 3.55
C PHE A 337 -8.70 -8.68 3.00
N ALA A 338 -8.95 -7.42 3.40
CA ALA A 338 -8.02 -6.32 3.17
C ALA A 338 -6.65 -6.62 3.80
N PHE A 339 -5.58 -6.13 3.20
CA PHE A 339 -4.23 -6.37 3.71
C PHE A 339 -3.97 -5.73 5.09
N LYS A 340 -4.73 -4.72 5.48
CA LYS A 340 -4.80 -4.08 6.80
C LYS A 340 -6.18 -3.45 7.04
N ALA A 341 -6.47 -3.02 8.26
CA ALA A 341 -7.68 -2.29 8.58
C ALA A 341 -7.73 -0.89 7.91
N GLU A 342 -8.93 -0.30 7.88
CA GLU A 342 -9.23 1.04 7.38
C GLU A 342 -8.94 1.23 5.87
N THR A 343 -8.93 0.15 5.10
CA THR A 343 -8.86 0.18 3.62
C THR A 343 -9.68 -0.94 3.00
N GLY A 344 -10.10 -0.77 1.73
CA GLY A 344 -10.65 -1.86 0.90
C GLY A 344 -9.61 -2.52 0.00
N ASP A 345 -8.33 -2.17 0.11
CA ASP A 345 -7.27 -2.71 -0.75
C ASP A 345 -6.89 -4.14 -0.36
N THR A 346 -6.98 -5.04 -1.33
CA THR A 346 -6.68 -6.46 -1.18
C THR A 346 -5.39 -6.89 -1.88
N ARG A 347 -4.73 -5.97 -2.59
CA ARG A 347 -3.51 -6.30 -3.36
C ARG A 347 -2.44 -6.90 -2.44
N GLU A 348 -1.87 -8.03 -2.86
CA GLU A 348 -0.88 -8.81 -2.08
C GLU A 348 -1.34 -9.10 -0.63
N SER A 349 -2.65 -9.13 -0.36
CA SER A 349 -3.15 -9.51 0.96
C SER A 349 -2.81 -10.98 1.27
N PRO A 350 -2.24 -11.28 2.45
CA PRO A 350 -2.04 -12.67 2.89
C PRO A 350 -3.33 -13.51 2.86
N ALA A 351 -4.51 -12.87 2.95
CA ALA A 351 -5.79 -13.56 2.87
C ALA A 351 -6.01 -14.24 1.49
N ILE A 352 -5.52 -13.65 0.40
CA ILE A 352 -5.59 -14.25 -0.94
C ILE A 352 -4.80 -15.55 -0.97
N TYR A 353 -3.55 -15.52 -0.49
CA TYR A 353 -2.67 -16.68 -0.48
C TYR A 353 -3.21 -17.80 0.42
N VAL A 354 -3.62 -17.46 1.64
CA VAL A 354 -4.20 -18.40 2.59
C VAL A 354 -5.49 -19.02 2.04
N SER A 355 -6.36 -18.22 1.41
CA SER A 355 -7.59 -18.73 0.77
C SER A 355 -7.28 -19.75 -0.33
N LYS A 356 -6.32 -19.46 -1.22
CA LYS A 356 -5.91 -20.35 -2.29
C LYS A 356 -5.43 -21.69 -1.74
N LEU A 357 -4.50 -21.68 -0.80
CA LEU A 357 -3.97 -22.93 -0.22
C LEU A 357 -5.03 -23.74 0.52
N LEU A 358 -5.95 -23.07 1.25
CA LEU A 358 -7.02 -23.80 1.95
C LEU A 358 -8.04 -24.40 0.97
N THR A 359 -8.30 -23.76 -0.16
CA THR A 359 -9.18 -24.31 -1.20
C THR A 359 -8.53 -25.46 -1.97
N GLU A 360 -7.21 -25.42 -2.19
CA GLU A 360 -6.43 -26.55 -2.71
C GLU A 360 -6.52 -27.79 -1.78
N GLU A 361 -6.63 -27.56 -0.46
CA GLU A 361 -6.88 -28.61 0.55
C GLU A 361 -8.37 -28.95 0.72
N HIS A 362 -9.21 -28.53 -0.23
CA HIS A 362 -10.67 -28.76 -0.27
C HIS A 362 -11.45 -28.21 0.94
N ALA A 363 -10.97 -27.17 1.60
CA ALA A 363 -11.77 -26.45 2.59
C ALA A 363 -12.90 -25.65 1.91
N ARG A 364 -14.01 -25.47 2.63
CA ARG A 364 -15.09 -24.56 2.26
C ARG A 364 -14.84 -23.23 2.97
N LEU A 365 -14.86 -22.12 2.25
CA LEU A 365 -14.56 -20.82 2.85
C LEU A 365 -15.83 -19.99 3.03
N ALA A 366 -15.91 -19.24 4.14
CA ALA A 366 -16.86 -18.15 4.32
C ALA A 366 -16.07 -16.87 4.64
N ILE A 367 -16.18 -15.86 3.79
CA ILE A 367 -15.36 -14.65 3.86
C ILE A 367 -16.23 -13.47 4.29
N TYR A 368 -15.76 -12.74 5.29
CA TYR A 368 -16.30 -11.47 5.72
C TYR A 368 -15.21 -10.41 5.82
N ASP A 369 -15.45 -9.24 5.27
CA ASP A 369 -14.61 -8.05 5.45
C ASP A 369 -15.49 -6.79 5.39
N PRO A 370 -15.32 -5.82 6.29
CA PRO A 370 -16.15 -4.61 6.33
C PRO A 370 -16.07 -3.73 5.07
N LYS A 371 -14.95 -3.78 4.32
CA LYS A 371 -14.67 -2.89 3.18
C LYS A 371 -14.20 -3.61 1.92
N ALA A 372 -13.64 -4.80 2.05
CA ALA A 372 -12.95 -5.49 0.95
C ALA A 372 -13.74 -6.64 0.31
N LEU A 373 -14.98 -6.91 0.72
CA LEU A 373 -15.74 -8.08 0.25
C LEU A 373 -15.94 -8.10 -1.28
N LYS A 374 -16.15 -6.92 -1.90
CA LYS A 374 -16.27 -6.78 -3.35
C LYS A 374 -14.96 -7.17 -4.06
N ASN A 375 -13.84 -6.69 -3.53
CA ASN A 375 -12.51 -7.00 -4.08
C ASN A 375 -12.15 -8.48 -3.86
N ALA A 376 -12.49 -9.06 -2.71
CA ALA A 376 -12.31 -10.49 -2.44
C ALA A 376 -13.00 -11.38 -3.50
N LYS A 377 -14.22 -11.02 -3.94
CA LYS A 377 -14.92 -11.71 -5.02
C LYS A 377 -14.15 -11.68 -6.34
N ILE A 378 -13.51 -10.55 -6.64
CA ILE A 378 -12.72 -10.37 -7.87
C ILE A 378 -11.42 -11.18 -7.79
N ASP A 379 -10.70 -11.08 -6.67
CA ASP A 379 -9.39 -11.72 -6.48
C ASP A 379 -9.46 -13.26 -6.48
N LEU A 380 -10.58 -13.81 -6.02
CA LEU A 380 -10.81 -15.25 -5.94
C LEU A 380 -11.70 -15.79 -7.08
N ALA A 381 -12.09 -14.96 -8.05
CA ALA A 381 -13.02 -15.35 -9.13
C ALA A 381 -12.54 -16.52 -10.01
N GLN A 382 -11.22 -16.77 -10.06
CA GLN A 382 -10.63 -17.84 -10.84
C GLN A 382 -10.48 -19.16 -10.06
N ILE A 383 -10.86 -19.18 -8.78
CA ILE A 383 -10.76 -20.35 -7.93
C ILE A 383 -12.08 -21.13 -8.03
N ASP A 384 -12.01 -22.35 -8.55
CA ASP A 384 -13.14 -23.29 -8.57
C ASP A 384 -13.27 -23.99 -7.21
N ALA A 385 -13.90 -23.32 -6.25
CA ALA A 385 -14.10 -23.84 -4.90
C ALA A 385 -15.38 -23.28 -4.24
N ASP A 386 -15.82 -23.92 -3.16
CA ASP A 386 -16.99 -23.51 -2.37
C ASP A 386 -16.62 -22.32 -1.49
N ILE A 387 -16.87 -21.10 -1.97
CA ILE A 387 -16.57 -19.84 -1.30
C ILE A 387 -17.86 -19.02 -1.10
N GLU A 388 -18.26 -18.86 0.14
CA GLU A 388 -19.37 -18.00 0.57
C GLU A 388 -18.85 -16.60 0.92
N TYR A 389 -19.46 -15.55 0.37
CA TYR A 389 -19.14 -14.15 0.69
C TYR A 389 -20.28 -13.57 1.53
N CYS A 390 -20.00 -13.27 2.79
CA CYS A 390 -20.99 -12.94 3.80
C CYS A 390 -20.98 -11.45 4.15
N ASP A 391 -22.16 -10.84 4.24
CA ASP A 391 -22.33 -9.46 4.73
C ASP A 391 -22.55 -9.42 6.26
N ASP A 392 -22.76 -10.56 6.91
CA ASP A 392 -22.92 -10.70 8.37
C ASP A 392 -21.87 -11.70 8.92
N PRO A 393 -20.99 -11.26 9.84
CA PRO A 393 -19.97 -12.13 10.43
C PRO A 393 -20.54 -13.28 11.26
N TYR A 394 -21.71 -13.11 11.87
CA TYR A 394 -22.36 -14.16 12.63
C TYR A 394 -22.93 -15.26 11.73
N ALA A 395 -23.49 -14.88 10.59
CA ALA A 395 -23.93 -15.83 9.57
C ALA A 395 -22.74 -16.60 8.98
N ALA A 396 -21.62 -15.93 8.70
CA ALA A 396 -20.40 -16.57 8.26
C ALA A 396 -19.93 -17.67 9.23
N CYS A 397 -19.99 -17.40 10.53
CA CYS A 397 -19.54 -18.31 11.59
C CYS A 397 -20.48 -19.50 11.85
N LYS A 398 -21.71 -19.48 11.34
CA LYS A 398 -22.66 -20.59 11.55
C LYS A 398 -22.14 -21.88 10.92
N ASP A 399 -22.15 -22.96 11.69
CA ASP A 399 -21.67 -24.30 11.32
C ASP A 399 -20.20 -24.36 10.89
N ALA A 400 -19.42 -23.30 11.18
CA ALA A 400 -17.99 -23.26 10.91
C ALA A 400 -17.19 -24.13 11.88
N HIS A 401 -16.06 -24.65 11.43
CA HIS A 401 -15.10 -25.41 12.23
C HIS A 401 -13.99 -24.51 12.81
N ALA A 402 -13.57 -23.49 12.03
CA ALA A 402 -12.52 -22.57 12.42
C ALA A 402 -12.83 -21.14 11.99
N ILE A 403 -12.25 -20.18 12.72
CA ILE A 403 -12.21 -18.76 12.39
C ILE A 403 -10.75 -18.35 12.26
N LEU A 404 -10.41 -17.65 11.17
CA LEU A 404 -9.11 -17.03 10.92
C LEU A 404 -9.24 -15.53 11.01
N ILE A 405 -8.46 -14.88 11.86
CA ILE A 405 -8.35 -13.43 11.91
C ILE A 405 -7.21 -13.01 10.98
N MET A 406 -7.58 -12.45 9.81
CA MET A 406 -6.62 -12.12 8.76
C MET A 406 -6.30 -10.62 8.70
N THR A 407 -7.22 -9.77 9.16
CA THR A 407 -7.05 -8.31 9.21
C THR A 407 -7.39 -7.79 10.60
N GLU A 408 -6.72 -6.73 11.05
CA GLU A 408 -6.84 -6.18 12.40
C GLU A 408 -7.98 -5.17 12.56
N TRP A 409 -9.17 -5.45 12.01
CA TRP A 409 -10.36 -4.62 12.22
C TRP A 409 -10.76 -4.55 13.69
N ASN A 410 -11.02 -3.35 14.20
CA ASN A 410 -11.39 -3.17 15.61
C ASN A 410 -12.71 -3.84 15.97
N GLU A 411 -13.67 -3.88 15.04
CA GLU A 411 -14.98 -4.52 15.27
C GLU A 411 -14.86 -6.01 15.61
N PHE A 412 -13.81 -6.71 15.14
CA PHE A 412 -13.61 -8.13 15.46
C PHE A 412 -13.35 -8.38 16.95
N LYS A 413 -12.88 -7.37 17.69
CA LYS A 413 -12.70 -7.44 19.16
C LYS A 413 -14.02 -7.37 19.93
N GLU A 414 -15.04 -6.76 19.31
CA GLU A 414 -16.32 -6.43 19.95
C GLU A 414 -17.40 -7.50 19.70
N TYR A 415 -17.11 -8.53 18.91
CA TYR A 415 -18.11 -9.57 18.62
C TYR A 415 -18.47 -10.42 19.83
N ASP A 416 -19.73 -10.87 19.90
CA ASP A 416 -20.20 -11.84 20.90
C ASP A 416 -19.68 -13.26 20.55
N TYR A 417 -18.46 -13.55 21.00
CA TYR A 417 -17.82 -14.85 20.77
C TYR A 417 -18.53 -16.00 21.48
N LYS A 418 -19.34 -15.75 22.55
CA LYS A 418 -20.17 -16.78 23.14
C LYS A 418 -21.29 -17.22 22.19
N LYS A 419 -21.94 -16.26 21.53
CA LYS A 419 -22.94 -16.52 20.48
C LYS A 419 -22.32 -17.24 19.30
N ILE A 420 -21.16 -16.79 18.83
CA ILE A 420 -20.40 -17.41 17.74
C ILE A 420 -20.05 -18.86 18.12
N PHE A 421 -19.47 -19.09 19.29
CA PHE A 421 -19.09 -20.43 19.74
C PHE A 421 -20.29 -21.40 19.72
N LYS A 422 -21.47 -20.97 20.20
CA LYS A 422 -22.68 -21.81 20.20
C LYS A 422 -23.12 -22.23 18.79
N SER A 423 -22.91 -21.39 17.79
CA SER A 423 -23.30 -21.64 16.39
C SER A 423 -22.31 -22.49 15.60
N MET A 424 -21.06 -22.64 16.07
CA MET A 424 -20.01 -23.38 15.38
C MET A 424 -20.04 -24.88 15.66
N LYS A 425 -19.44 -25.66 14.77
CA LYS A 425 -19.12 -27.10 14.99
C LYS A 425 -18.07 -27.25 16.09
N LYS A 426 -18.09 -28.40 16.76
CA LYS A 426 -17.16 -28.73 17.86
C LYS A 426 -16.21 -29.86 17.45
N PRO A 427 -14.94 -29.78 17.83
CA PRO A 427 -14.28 -28.67 18.53
C PRO A 427 -14.19 -27.42 17.65
N ALA A 428 -14.31 -26.23 18.26
CA ALA A 428 -14.23 -24.97 17.55
C ALA A 428 -12.84 -24.36 17.69
N PHE A 429 -12.30 -23.84 16.57
CA PHE A 429 -10.94 -23.33 16.48
C PHE A 429 -10.93 -21.83 16.15
N ILE A 430 -9.98 -21.09 16.75
CA ILE A 430 -9.66 -19.73 16.34
C ILE A 430 -8.15 -19.62 16.10
N PHE A 431 -7.77 -19.17 14.91
CA PHE A 431 -6.40 -18.84 14.54
C PHE A 431 -6.28 -17.31 14.41
N ASP A 432 -5.68 -16.69 15.43
CA ASP A 432 -5.52 -15.22 15.42
C ASP A 432 -4.19 -14.82 14.80
N GLY A 433 -4.21 -14.56 13.49
CA GLY A 433 -3.07 -14.17 12.69
C GLY A 433 -2.64 -12.70 12.88
N ARG A 434 -3.41 -11.92 13.64
CA ARG A 434 -3.13 -10.49 13.94
C ARG A 434 -2.93 -10.23 15.43
N ASN A 435 -3.15 -11.24 16.28
CA ASN A 435 -2.99 -11.12 17.73
C ASN A 435 -3.83 -10.01 18.37
N ILE A 436 -5.06 -9.80 17.90
CA ILE A 436 -5.93 -8.71 18.35
C ILE A 436 -6.97 -9.13 19.38
N LEU A 437 -7.27 -10.43 19.52
CA LEU A 437 -8.34 -10.92 20.36
C LEU A 437 -7.90 -11.15 21.81
N ASP A 438 -8.87 -11.26 22.72
CA ASP A 438 -8.67 -11.75 24.08
C ASP A 438 -8.59 -13.30 24.08
N HIS A 439 -7.38 -13.82 23.92
CA HIS A 439 -7.14 -15.26 23.79
C HIS A 439 -7.57 -16.05 25.01
N ARG A 440 -7.40 -15.51 26.25
CA ARG A 440 -7.81 -16.18 27.49
C ARG A 440 -9.33 -16.21 27.65
N GLY A 441 -9.99 -15.11 27.29
CA GLY A 441 -11.45 -15.05 27.26
C GLY A 441 -12.04 -16.06 26.28
N LEU A 442 -11.48 -16.16 25.08
CA LEU A 442 -11.89 -17.14 24.06
C LEU A 442 -11.67 -18.58 24.52
N TYR A 443 -10.55 -18.89 25.14
CA TYR A 443 -10.28 -20.19 25.72
C TYR A 443 -11.31 -20.52 26.81
N THR A 444 -11.64 -19.58 27.70
CA THR A 444 -12.65 -19.78 28.75
C THR A 444 -14.06 -20.04 28.20
N ILE A 445 -14.38 -19.49 26.99
CA ILE A 445 -15.65 -19.77 26.30
C ILE A 445 -15.69 -21.21 25.77
N GLY A 446 -14.53 -21.82 25.47
CA GLY A 446 -14.40 -23.19 24.97
C GLY A 446 -13.70 -23.35 23.61
N PHE A 447 -13.17 -22.27 23.03
CA PHE A 447 -12.40 -22.34 21.81
C PHE A 447 -11.01 -22.94 22.02
N ASN A 448 -10.52 -23.68 21.05
CA ASN A 448 -9.10 -23.95 20.89
C ASN A 448 -8.48 -22.74 20.17
N VAL A 449 -7.56 -22.05 20.86
CA VAL A 449 -7.04 -20.73 20.41
C VAL A 449 -5.59 -20.84 20.03
N TYR A 450 -5.28 -20.42 18.80
CA TYR A 450 -3.95 -20.48 18.19
C TYR A 450 -3.48 -19.07 17.81
N PRO A 451 -2.96 -18.30 18.76
CA PRO A 451 -2.38 -17.00 18.43
C PRO A 451 -1.05 -17.19 17.70
N LEU A 452 -0.70 -16.21 16.87
CA LEU A 452 0.54 -16.25 16.12
C LEU A 452 1.73 -15.88 17.02
N GLY A 453 2.77 -16.74 17.03
CA GLY A 453 4.00 -16.47 17.79
C GLY A 453 3.83 -16.48 19.31
N GLN A 454 2.78 -17.14 19.83
CA GLN A 454 2.50 -17.27 21.24
C GLN A 454 2.13 -18.72 21.58
N PRO A 455 2.22 -19.13 22.87
CA PRO A 455 1.70 -20.41 23.33
C PRO A 455 0.23 -20.59 22.97
N GLN A 456 -0.13 -21.76 22.49
CA GLN A 456 -1.50 -22.13 22.16
C GLN A 456 -2.32 -22.44 23.43
N LEU A 457 -3.62 -22.15 23.39
CA LEU A 457 -4.57 -22.46 24.47
C LEU A 457 -5.58 -23.48 23.94
N ILE A 458 -5.47 -24.72 24.35
CA ILE A 458 -6.23 -25.86 23.79
C ILE A 458 -6.90 -26.67 24.86
N HIS A 459 -8.09 -27.21 24.54
CA HIS A 459 -8.89 -28.11 25.37
C HIS A 459 -8.73 -29.58 24.97
N LEU A 460 -7.95 -29.87 23.91
CA LEU A 460 -7.73 -31.20 23.35
C LEU A 460 -6.47 -31.85 23.91
#